data_47d2922ab01eb6b7399cd8f261256957
#
_entry.id   47d2922ab01eb6b7399cd8f261256957
#
_cell.length_a   1.000
_cell.length_b   1.000
_cell.length_c   1.000
_cell.angle_alpha   90.00
_cell.angle_beta   90.00
_cell.angle_gamma   90.00
#
_symmetry.space_group_name_H-M   'P 1'
#
loop_
_entity.id
_entity.type
_entity.pdbx_description
1 polymer ?
#
loop_
_entity_poly.entity_id
_entity_poly.type
_entity_poly.pdbx_seq_one_letter_code
_entity_poly.pdbx_strand_id
1 'polypeptide(L)'
;MRRPTKLGHVEVTSTFPAAPIGRAPVTETTPVVIRGSRILGKVAEWTPEYISQRLAGRTIPISIADADGAFRYDPDLALGLRFEDMPGADLAREFRAGDRKLCLQQAPIESQVPELLDELVVPPYVPAGKINDINLWMASAASSTPLHYDDMHNVFAQVEGHKRFLLFNPAQFDVLYPGPLNTRIEAKSRVDLTRPDFRRFPMLAEVEYWEAVVGPGDLLFMPAYWWHQVSSQDVSVSVNYWWRPDIRDVLCPAFFRQLHLNINLEDVHSLFEAFDFDGLSAESGTASLLALADLALANGEPSAAVRVCGGIAVAALRDRGRQLELPSDQPVRELLHALAALADPIAADRSPARACLTRALATRPGQSIPATEAAELIAGLRACVPVSSP
;
A
#
# COMPACT_ATOMS: atom_id res chain seq x y z
N MET A 1 26.88 -13.33 11.12
CA MET A 1 25.93 -12.43 10.46
C MET A 1 24.81 -12.08 11.43
N ARG A 2 24.51 -10.81 11.58
CA ARG A 2 23.28 -10.39 12.33
C ARG A 2 22.05 -10.88 11.58
N ARG A 3 20.98 -11.16 12.29
CA ARG A 3 19.69 -11.56 11.74
C ARG A 3 18.65 -10.48 12.08
N PRO A 4 17.55 -10.38 11.35
CA PRO A 4 16.42 -9.53 11.72
C PRO A 4 16.05 -9.70 13.19
N THR A 5 15.74 -8.59 13.85
CA THR A 5 15.42 -8.58 15.28
C THR A 5 13.91 -8.70 15.45
N LYS A 6 13.45 -9.76 16.14
CA LYS A 6 12.06 -9.85 16.56
C LYS A 6 11.82 -8.93 17.75
N LEU A 7 10.97 -7.92 17.58
CA LEU A 7 10.59 -6.98 18.65
C LEU A 7 9.63 -7.62 19.67
N GLY A 8 8.81 -8.57 19.22
CA GLY A 8 7.86 -9.26 20.08
C GLY A 8 6.65 -9.76 19.32
N HIS A 9 5.59 -10.04 20.07
CA HIS A 9 4.26 -10.31 19.51
C HIS A 9 3.45 -9.02 19.45
N VAL A 10 2.59 -8.93 18.45
CA VAL A 10 1.62 -7.84 18.33
C VAL A 10 0.76 -7.78 19.57
N GLU A 11 0.42 -6.57 20.01
CA GLU A 11 -0.47 -6.36 21.15
C GLU A 11 -1.78 -7.13 20.97
N VAL A 12 -2.21 -7.79 22.04
CA VAL A 12 -3.46 -8.56 22.06
C VAL A 12 -4.44 -7.87 22.99
N THR A 13 -5.63 -7.59 22.48
CA THR A 13 -6.72 -6.99 23.24
C THR A 13 -8.01 -7.78 23.03
N SER A 14 -8.98 -7.60 23.90
CA SER A 14 -10.34 -8.13 23.74
C SER A 14 -11.29 -7.14 23.08
N THR A 15 -10.83 -5.89 22.91
CA THR A 15 -11.62 -4.81 22.32
C THR A 15 -10.77 -4.01 21.32
N PHE A 16 -11.38 -3.48 20.31
CA PHE A 16 -10.70 -2.58 19.39
C PHE A 16 -10.23 -1.31 20.14
N PRO A 17 -9.04 -0.77 19.86
CA PRO A 17 -8.58 0.45 20.49
C PRO A 17 -9.62 1.56 20.35
N ALA A 18 -9.94 2.24 21.47
CA ALA A 18 -10.94 3.32 21.48
C ALA A 18 -10.48 4.59 20.75
N ALA A 19 -9.18 4.71 20.49
CA ALA A 19 -8.67 5.79 19.65
C ALA A 19 -9.16 5.57 18.22
N PRO A 20 -9.71 6.61 17.55
CA PRO A 20 -10.09 6.48 16.15
C PRO A 20 -8.87 6.03 15.34
N ILE A 21 -9.03 4.93 14.63
CA ILE A 21 -8.09 4.54 13.58
C ILE A 21 -8.03 5.74 12.65
N GLY A 22 -6.81 6.23 12.36
CA GLY A 22 -6.64 7.31 11.42
C GLY A 22 -6.42 8.69 12.05
N ARG A 23 -5.83 8.75 13.25
CA ARG A 23 -5.37 10.04 13.84
C ARG A 23 -3.86 10.11 14.10
N ALA A 24 -3.14 9.01 13.90
CA ALA A 24 -1.69 8.98 13.97
C ALA A 24 -1.11 8.47 12.64
N PRO A 25 0.08 8.94 12.24
CA PRO A 25 0.78 8.40 11.07
C PRO A 25 0.90 6.88 11.13
N VAL A 26 0.80 6.19 10.00
CA VAL A 26 0.91 4.71 9.95
C VAL A 26 2.24 4.18 10.49
N THR A 27 3.28 5.00 10.50
CA THR A 27 4.58 4.69 11.11
C THR A 27 4.53 4.64 12.65
N GLU A 28 3.56 5.33 13.26
CA GLU A 28 3.33 5.39 14.70
C GLU A 28 2.17 4.48 15.16
N THR A 29 1.30 4.08 14.21
CA THR A 29 0.18 3.19 14.48
C THR A 29 0.65 1.74 14.41
N THR A 30 0.44 0.96 15.46
CA THR A 30 0.83 -0.46 15.51
C THR A 30 -0.33 -1.37 15.12
N PRO A 31 -0.08 -2.52 14.47
CA PRO A 31 -1.06 -3.58 14.32
C PRO A 31 -1.57 -4.06 15.67
N VAL A 32 -2.84 -4.53 15.71
CA VAL A 32 -3.48 -5.02 16.93
C VAL A 32 -4.23 -6.32 16.64
N VAL A 33 -4.08 -7.31 17.51
CA VAL A 33 -4.88 -8.54 17.47
C VAL A 33 -6.02 -8.46 18.49
N ILE A 34 -7.24 -8.71 18.03
CA ILE A 34 -8.42 -8.81 18.88
C ILE A 34 -8.83 -10.28 18.98
N ARG A 35 -8.78 -10.84 20.17
CA ARG A 35 -9.03 -12.27 20.39
C ARG A 35 -10.51 -12.59 20.58
N GLY A 36 -10.92 -13.71 19.99
CA GLY A 36 -12.21 -14.34 20.25
C GLY A 36 -13.41 -13.46 19.92
N SER A 37 -13.31 -12.67 18.87
CA SER A 37 -14.41 -11.82 18.43
C SER A 37 -15.61 -12.65 18.00
N ARG A 38 -16.80 -12.32 18.55
CA ARG A 38 -18.06 -12.96 18.17
C ARG A 38 -18.85 -12.15 17.13
N ILE A 39 -18.23 -11.11 16.58
CA ILE A 39 -18.92 -10.16 15.69
C ILE A 39 -19.09 -10.65 14.26
N LEU A 40 -18.45 -11.76 13.90
CA LEU A 40 -18.48 -12.27 12.53
C LEU A 40 -19.82 -12.93 12.14
N GLY A 41 -20.74 -13.15 13.11
CA GLY A 41 -22.04 -13.74 12.82
C GLY A 41 -21.91 -15.07 12.06
N LYS A 42 -22.63 -15.20 10.95
CA LYS A 42 -22.64 -16.40 10.11
C LYS A 42 -21.29 -16.66 9.40
N VAL A 43 -20.50 -15.63 9.16
CA VAL A 43 -19.15 -15.78 8.59
C VAL A 43 -18.26 -16.72 9.44
N ALA A 44 -18.51 -16.79 10.75
CA ALA A 44 -17.78 -17.71 11.64
C ALA A 44 -18.02 -19.21 11.32
N GLU A 45 -19.01 -19.53 10.49
CA GLU A 45 -19.33 -20.91 10.07
C GLU A 45 -18.68 -21.27 8.73
N TRP A 46 -17.97 -20.36 8.06
CA TRP A 46 -17.39 -20.58 6.74
C TRP A 46 -16.17 -21.50 6.80
N THR A 47 -16.43 -22.80 6.62
CA THR A 47 -15.39 -23.80 6.41
C THR A 47 -15.08 -23.95 4.92
N PRO A 48 -13.96 -24.58 4.52
CA PRO A 48 -13.72 -24.93 3.11
C PRO A 48 -14.87 -25.69 2.48
N GLU A 49 -15.49 -26.60 3.23
CA GLU A 49 -16.66 -27.40 2.78
C GLU A 49 -17.87 -26.50 2.54
N TYR A 50 -18.13 -25.58 3.46
CA TYR A 50 -19.23 -24.62 3.31
C TYR A 50 -19.01 -23.74 2.07
N ILE A 51 -17.81 -23.19 1.90
CA ILE A 51 -17.45 -22.38 0.73
C ILE A 51 -17.61 -23.19 -0.57
N SER A 52 -17.08 -24.43 -0.61
CA SER A 52 -17.25 -25.32 -1.77
C SER A 52 -18.71 -25.55 -2.12
N GLN A 53 -19.56 -25.79 -1.14
CA GLN A 53 -20.99 -25.98 -1.36
C GLN A 53 -21.65 -24.74 -1.93
N ARG A 54 -21.35 -23.56 -1.38
CA ARG A 54 -21.90 -22.28 -1.83
C ARG A 54 -21.46 -21.92 -3.25
N LEU A 55 -20.24 -22.30 -3.62
CA LEU A 55 -19.65 -22.00 -4.92
C LEU A 55 -19.70 -23.16 -5.93
N ALA A 56 -20.45 -24.22 -5.64
CA ALA A 56 -20.45 -25.45 -6.44
C ALA A 56 -20.78 -25.24 -7.94
N GLY A 57 -21.58 -24.22 -8.26
CA GLY A 57 -21.95 -23.85 -9.63
C GLY A 57 -20.94 -22.94 -10.35
N ARG A 58 -19.81 -22.60 -9.73
CA ARG A 58 -18.84 -21.65 -10.26
C ARG A 58 -17.51 -22.29 -10.57
N THR A 59 -16.74 -21.61 -11.41
CA THR A 59 -15.31 -21.85 -11.64
C THR A 59 -14.55 -20.68 -11.04
N ILE A 60 -13.57 -20.96 -10.18
CA ILE A 60 -12.85 -19.99 -9.39
C ILE A 60 -11.37 -20.01 -9.75
N PRO A 61 -10.72 -18.87 -10.06
CA PRO A 61 -9.29 -18.81 -10.28
C PRO A 61 -8.54 -19.00 -8.96
N ILE A 62 -7.67 -20.01 -8.90
CA ILE A 62 -6.87 -20.36 -7.74
C ILE A 62 -5.41 -20.14 -8.06
N SER A 63 -4.69 -19.41 -7.21
CA SER A 63 -3.24 -19.28 -7.36
C SER A 63 -2.52 -20.52 -6.82
N ILE A 64 -1.44 -20.90 -7.51
CA ILE A 64 -0.64 -22.08 -7.21
C ILE A 64 0.75 -21.62 -6.75
N ALA A 65 1.18 -22.05 -5.59
CA ALA A 65 2.52 -21.79 -5.06
C ALA A 65 3.56 -22.70 -5.72
N ASP A 66 4.82 -22.32 -5.56
CA ASP A 66 5.95 -23.21 -5.84
C ASP A 66 5.97 -24.42 -4.88
N ALA A 67 6.80 -25.40 -5.18
CA ALA A 67 6.88 -26.66 -4.44
C ALA A 67 7.20 -26.48 -2.94
N ASP A 68 7.85 -25.37 -2.56
CA ASP A 68 8.15 -25.01 -1.16
C ASP A 68 7.01 -24.24 -0.47
N GLY A 69 5.88 -24.05 -1.13
CA GLY A 69 4.70 -23.39 -0.59
C GLY A 69 4.73 -21.84 -0.68
N ALA A 70 5.76 -21.26 -1.26
CA ALA A 70 5.85 -19.82 -1.43
C ALA A 70 5.19 -19.37 -2.75
N PHE A 71 4.33 -18.35 -2.65
CA PHE A 71 3.83 -17.64 -3.81
C PHE A 71 4.87 -16.60 -4.23
N ARG A 72 5.58 -16.87 -5.34
CA ARG A 72 6.58 -15.94 -5.86
C ARG A 72 6.04 -15.22 -7.06
N TYR A 73 6.31 -13.93 -7.09
CA TYR A 73 5.96 -13.11 -8.23
C TYR A 73 6.89 -13.44 -9.41
N ASP A 74 6.28 -13.81 -10.55
CA ASP A 74 6.96 -14.02 -11.82
C ASP A 74 6.62 -12.85 -12.75
N PRO A 75 7.58 -12.00 -13.14
CA PRO A 75 7.34 -10.85 -13.99
C PRO A 75 6.88 -11.24 -15.42
N ASP A 76 7.16 -12.46 -15.85
CA ASP A 76 6.78 -12.95 -17.18
C ASP A 76 5.31 -13.40 -17.25
N LEU A 77 4.65 -13.57 -16.09
CA LEU A 77 3.23 -13.90 -16.03
C LEU A 77 2.34 -12.65 -16.02
N ALA A 78 1.23 -12.72 -16.76
CA ALA A 78 0.29 -11.60 -16.90
C ALA A 78 -0.23 -11.05 -15.57
N LEU A 79 -0.49 -11.91 -14.58
CA LEU A 79 -0.94 -11.55 -13.24
C LEU A 79 0.17 -11.66 -12.19
N GLY A 80 1.41 -11.97 -12.60
CA GLY A 80 2.54 -12.14 -11.70
C GLY A 80 2.54 -13.42 -10.86
N LEU A 81 1.47 -14.22 -10.93
CA LEU A 81 1.30 -15.51 -10.24
C LEU A 81 0.72 -16.51 -11.21
N ARG A 82 0.90 -17.78 -10.89
CA ARG A 82 0.26 -18.88 -11.64
C ARG A 82 -1.14 -19.09 -11.13
N PHE A 83 -2.11 -19.15 -12.03
CA PHE A 83 -3.50 -19.42 -11.74
C PHE A 83 -3.99 -20.64 -12.49
N GLU A 84 -4.92 -21.34 -11.90
CA GLU A 84 -5.68 -22.44 -12.49
C GLU A 84 -7.16 -22.26 -12.14
N ASP A 85 -8.02 -22.45 -13.11
CA ASP A 85 -9.46 -22.45 -12.90
C ASP A 85 -9.91 -23.75 -12.24
N MET A 86 -10.55 -23.64 -11.08
CA MET A 86 -11.00 -24.77 -10.28
C MET A 86 -12.53 -24.74 -10.09
N PRO A 87 -13.25 -25.86 -10.31
CA PRO A 87 -14.66 -25.93 -9.94
C PRO A 87 -14.86 -25.67 -8.45
N GLY A 88 -15.82 -24.82 -8.10
CA GLY A 88 -16.10 -24.48 -6.71
C GLY A 88 -16.43 -25.70 -5.83
N ALA A 89 -17.08 -26.71 -6.41
CA ALA A 89 -17.38 -27.98 -5.74
C ALA A 89 -16.11 -28.75 -5.29
N ASP A 90 -14.96 -28.51 -5.92
CA ASP A 90 -13.72 -29.21 -5.64
C ASP A 90 -12.82 -28.51 -4.63
N LEU A 91 -13.08 -27.24 -4.31
CA LEU A 91 -12.20 -26.40 -3.48
C LEU A 91 -11.81 -27.09 -2.16
N ALA A 92 -12.78 -27.54 -1.36
CA ALA A 92 -12.48 -28.14 -0.06
C ALA A 92 -11.57 -29.38 -0.19
N ARG A 93 -11.89 -30.24 -1.15
CA ARG A 93 -11.10 -31.45 -1.40
C ARG A 93 -9.65 -31.12 -1.77
N GLU A 94 -9.46 -30.22 -2.73
CA GLU A 94 -8.14 -29.84 -3.23
C GLU A 94 -7.28 -29.14 -2.18
N PHE A 95 -7.89 -28.20 -1.41
CA PHE A 95 -7.18 -27.49 -0.36
C PHE A 95 -6.80 -28.40 0.80
N ARG A 96 -7.64 -29.37 1.18
CA ARG A 96 -7.35 -30.33 2.26
C ARG A 96 -6.44 -31.47 1.83
N ALA A 97 -6.39 -31.83 0.57
CA ALA A 97 -5.49 -32.88 0.07
C ALA A 97 -4.02 -32.55 0.33
N GLY A 98 -3.64 -31.29 0.25
CA GLY A 98 -2.30 -30.83 0.60
C GLY A 98 -1.20 -31.16 -0.42
N ASP A 99 -1.53 -31.85 -1.50
CA ASP A 99 -0.59 -32.25 -2.57
C ASP A 99 -0.01 -31.05 -3.29
N ARG A 100 -0.82 -30.01 -3.43
CA ARG A 100 -0.43 -28.71 -3.99
C ARG A 100 -0.67 -27.62 -2.96
N LYS A 101 0.08 -26.53 -3.06
CA LYS A 101 -0.13 -25.34 -2.22
C LYS A 101 -0.94 -24.32 -3.00
N LEU A 102 -2.16 -24.14 -2.57
CA LEU A 102 -3.22 -23.39 -3.26
C LEU A 102 -3.62 -22.17 -2.44
N CYS A 103 -4.02 -21.10 -3.11
CA CYS A 103 -4.64 -19.95 -2.49
C CYS A 103 -5.76 -19.37 -3.36
N LEU A 104 -6.97 -19.30 -2.83
CA LEU A 104 -7.98 -18.36 -3.28
C LEU A 104 -7.57 -17.02 -2.70
N GLN A 105 -7.01 -16.18 -3.56
CA GLN A 105 -6.37 -14.93 -3.16
C GLN A 105 -7.25 -13.76 -3.52
N GLN A 106 -7.54 -12.92 -2.52
CA GLN A 106 -8.21 -11.63 -2.73
C GLN A 106 -9.44 -11.75 -3.64
N ALA A 107 -10.36 -12.67 -3.31
CA ALA A 107 -11.61 -12.81 -4.05
C ALA A 107 -12.64 -11.79 -3.53
N PRO A 108 -12.91 -10.68 -4.25
CA PRO A 108 -13.91 -9.70 -3.83
C PRO A 108 -15.27 -10.38 -3.75
N ILE A 109 -15.89 -10.35 -2.56
CA ILE A 109 -17.12 -11.12 -2.31
C ILE A 109 -18.25 -10.61 -3.20
N GLU A 110 -18.38 -9.30 -3.36
CA GLU A 110 -19.45 -8.70 -4.17
C GLU A 110 -19.43 -9.17 -5.63
N SER A 111 -18.25 -9.29 -6.25
CA SER A 111 -18.11 -9.59 -7.68
C SER A 111 -17.78 -11.03 -7.99
N GLN A 112 -16.97 -11.70 -7.18
CA GLN A 112 -16.51 -13.04 -7.46
C GLN A 112 -17.26 -14.17 -6.75
N VAL A 113 -17.80 -13.90 -5.56
CA VAL A 113 -18.47 -14.90 -4.74
C VAL A 113 -19.76 -14.34 -4.08
N PRO A 114 -20.64 -13.68 -4.87
CA PRO A 114 -21.79 -12.95 -4.35
C PRO A 114 -22.79 -13.85 -3.58
N GLU A 115 -22.69 -15.16 -3.70
CA GLU A 115 -23.48 -16.12 -2.93
C GLU A 115 -23.26 -16.02 -1.41
N LEU A 116 -22.14 -15.36 -0.99
CA LEU A 116 -21.76 -15.16 0.40
C LEU A 116 -22.14 -13.78 0.92
N LEU A 117 -22.61 -12.87 0.05
CA LEU A 117 -22.81 -11.46 0.38
C LEU A 117 -23.82 -11.24 1.52
N ASP A 118 -24.94 -11.97 1.50
CA ASP A 118 -26.00 -11.84 2.49
C ASP A 118 -25.62 -12.32 3.90
N GLU A 119 -24.46 -12.97 4.02
CA GLU A 119 -23.96 -13.51 5.27
C GLU A 119 -22.91 -12.60 5.93
N LEU A 120 -22.45 -11.58 5.18
CA LEU A 120 -21.43 -10.67 5.66
C LEU A 120 -21.90 -9.80 6.83
N VAL A 121 -21.05 -9.69 7.81
CA VAL A 121 -21.19 -8.73 8.90
C VAL A 121 -19.97 -7.80 8.87
N VAL A 122 -20.22 -6.52 8.70
CA VAL A 122 -19.15 -5.53 8.80
C VAL A 122 -18.85 -5.27 10.27
N PRO A 123 -17.61 -5.50 10.73
CA PRO A 123 -17.21 -5.18 12.09
C PRO A 123 -17.43 -3.68 12.41
N PRO A 124 -17.92 -3.33 13.60
CA PRO A 124 -18.23 -1.94 13.96
C PRO A 124 -16.99 -1.00 13.97
N TYR A 125 -15.81 -1.56 13.94
CA TYR A 125 -14.54 -0.80 13.85
C TYR A 125 -14.18 -0.40 12.43
N VAL A 126 -14.79 -1.04 11.43
CA VAL A 126 -14.59 -0.75 10.02
C VAL A 126 -15.56 0.35 9.63
N PRO A 127 -15.09 1.48 9.11
CA PRO A 127 -15.98 2.56 8.70
C PRO A 127 -16.78 2.14 7.46
N ALA A 128 -18.02 1.68 7.67
CA ALA A 128 -18.87 1.09 6.63
C ALA A 128 -19.00 1.96 5.36
N GLY A 129 -19.03 3.29 5.52
CA GLY A 129 -19.09 4.23 4.39
C GLY A 129 -17.77 4.41 3.63
N LYS A 130 -16.67 3.82 4.11
CA LYS A 130 -15.34 3.93 3.49
C LYS A 130 -14.81 2.58 2.98
N ILE A 131 -15.58 1.49 3.08
CA ILE A 131 -15.14 0.17 2.62
C ILE A 131 -14.93 0.21 1.11
N ASN A 132 -13.74 -0.21 0.67
CA ASN A 132 -13.42 -0.41 -0.73
C ASN A 132 -13.73 -1.84 -1.17
N ASP A 133 -13.24 -2.82 -0.41
CA ASP A 133 -13.37 -4.23 -0.74
C ASP A 133 -13.52 -5.09 0.50
N ILE A 134 -14.35 -6.13 0.38
CA ILE A 134 -14.40 -7.24 1.32
C ILE A 134 -14.01 -8.50 0.54
N ASN A 135 -12.92 -9.14 0.95
CA ASN A 135 -12.37 -10.26 0.19
C ASN A 135 -12.41 -11.56 1.00
N LEU A 136 -12.76 -12.63 0.30
CA LEU A 136 -12.58 -14.00 0.77
C LEU A 136 -11.16 -14.48 0.45
N TRP A 137 -10.59 -15.19 1.41
CA TRP A 137 -9.30 -15.87 1.27
C TRP A 137 -9.43 -17.32 1.74
N MET A 138 -8.89 -18.23 0.97
CA MET A 138 -8.70 -19.62 1.41
C MET A 138 -7.29 -20.07 1.04
N ALA A 139 -6.59 -20.72 1.94
CA ALA A 139 -5.21 -21.12 1.71
C ALA A 139 -4.91 -22.52 2.22
N SER A 140 -4.09 -23.26 1.49
CA SER A 140 -3.57 -24.56 1.92
C SER A 140 -2.58 -24.40 3.07
N ALA A 141 -2.45 -25.43 3.90
CA ALA A 141 -1.40 -25.52 4.91
C ALA A 141 0.00 -25.33 4.32
N ALA A 142 0.89 -24.69 5.08
CA ALA A 142 2.27 -24.42 4.74
C ALA A 142 2.45 -23.59 3.44
N SER A 143 1.47 -22.76 3.10
CA SER A 143 1.59 -21.75 2.04
C SER A 143 2.01 -20.40 2.62
N SER A 144 2.71 -19.59 1.81
CA SER A 144 3.21 -18.28 2.26
C SER A 144 3.17 -17.25 1.13
N THR A 145 2.64 -16.05 1.43
CA THR A 145 2.68 -14.91 0.52
C THR A 145 4.09 -14.29 0.48
N PRO A 146 4.47 -13.58 -0.60
CA PRO A 146 5.67 -12.76 -0.58
C PRO A 146 5.55 -11.63 0.45
N LEU A 147 6.67 -11.08 0.90
CA LEU A 147 6.68 -9.86 1.70
C LEU A 147 6.19 -8.67 0.84
N HIS A 148 5.15 -7.99 1.29
CA HIS A 148 4.53 -6.87 0.57
C HIS A 148 3.85 -5.90 1.55
N TYR A 149 3.38 -4.80 1.03
CA TYR A 149 2.45 -3.91 1.73
C TYR A 149 1.22 -3.64 0.87
N ASP A 150 0.12 -3.27 1.54
CA ASP A 150 -1.09 -2.76 0.91
C ASP A 150 -1.25 -1.27 1.25
N ASP A 151 -1.83 -0.50 0.34
CA ASP A 151 -2.10 0.94 0.51
C ASP A 151 -3.41 1.23 1.25
N MET A 152 -4.04 0.19 1.79
CA MET A 152 -5.30 0.25 2.52
C MET A 152 -5.15 -0.20 3.96
N HIS A 153 -5.95 0.38 4.85
CA HIS A 153 -6.18 -0.22 6.15
C HIS A 153 -6.91 -1.55 6.00
N ASN A 154 -6.60 -2.49 6.87
CA ASN A 154 -7.10 -3.84 6.78
C ASN A 154 -7.55 -4.36 8.17
N VAL A 155 -8.80 -4.78 8.29
CA VAL A 155 -9.22 -5.69 9.35
C VAL A 155 -9.32 -7.07 8.75
N PHE A 156 -8.41 -7.93 9.16
CA PHE A 156 -8.32 -9.31 8.75
C PHE A 156 -8.99 -10.20 9.79
N ALA A 157 -10.01 -10.95 9.41
CA ALA A 157 -10.79 -11.84 10.25
C ALA A 157 -10.45 -13.30 9.94
N GLN A 158 -9.88 -14.01 10.89
CA GLN A 158 -9.60 -15.43 10.75
C GLN A 158 -10.85 -16.24 11.10
N VAL A 159 -11.30 -17.07 10.16
CA VAL A 159 -12.54 -17.85 10.27
C VAL A 159 -12.23 -19.31 10.62
N GLU A 160 -11.41 -19.98 9.82
CA GLU A 160 -10.95 -21.35 10.07
C GLU A 160 -9.44 -21.43 9.89
N GLY A 161 -8.80 -22.30 10.69
CA GLY A 161 -7.36 -22.49 10.66
C GLY A 161 -6.58 -21.33 11.26
N HIS A 162 -5.24 -21.37 11.13
CA HIS A 162 -4.33 -20.41 11.74
C HIS A 162 -3.41 -19.79 10.70
N LYS A 163 -3.21 -18.48 10.83
CA LYS A 163 -2.23 -17.74 10.01
C LYS A 163 -1.22 -17.04 10.90
N ARG A 164 0.03 -17.05 10.45
CA ARG A 164 1.15 -16.34 11.07
C ARG A 164 1.53 -15.16 10.18
N PHE A 165 1.61 -14.00 10.79
CA PHE A 165 2.01 -12.75 10.14
C PHE A 165 3.38 -12.31 10.68
N LEU A 166 4.28 -11.95 9.79
CA LEU A 166 5.45 -11.13 10.09
C LEU A 166 5.13 -9.72 9.64
N LEU A 167 5.27 -8.75 10.54
CA LEU A 167 4.82 -7.38 10.36
C LEU A 167 5.99 -6.42 10.57
N PHE A 168 6.17 -5.48 9.64
CA PHE A 168 7.30 -4.56 9.64
C PHE A 168 6.79 -3.13 9.48
N ASN A 169 7.31 -2.22 10.30
CA ASN A 169 6.90 -0.83 10.28
C ASN A 169 7.24 -0.17 8.92
N PRO A 170 6.34 0.63 8.35
CA PRO A 170 6.56 1.36 7.10
C PRO A 170 7.82 2.23 7.08
N ALA A 171 8.30 2.70 8.24
CA ALA A 171 9.55 3.45 8.34
C ALA A 171 10.79 2.65 7.89
N GLN A 172 10.71 1.32 7.89
CA GLN A 172 11.80 0.43 7.46
C GLN A 172 11.80 0.18 5.94
N PHE A 173 11.13 1.00 5.17
CA PHE A 173 10.86 0.80 3.74
C PHE A 173 12.10 0.43 2.93
N ASP A 174 13.19 1.18 3.05
CA ASP A 174 14.40 0.98 2.22
C ASP A 174 15.15 -0.31 2.57
N VAL A 175 15.18 -0.69 3.85
CA VAL A 175 15.88 -1.91 4.31
C VAL A 175 15.10 -3.19 3.99
N LEU A 176 13.83 -3.06 3.58
CA LEU A 176 12.99 -4.15 3.08
C LEU A 176 13.09 -4.34 1.56
N TYR A 177 13.92 -3.58 0.88
CA TYR A 177 14.22 -3.72 -0.56
C TYR A 177 12.99 -3.76 -1.46
N PRO A 178 12.18 -2.73 -1.51
CA PRO A 178 10.98 -2.69 -2.35
C PRO A 178 11.30 -2.89 -3.83
N GLY A 179 10.32 -3.38 -4.57
CA GLY A 179 10.39 -3.52 -6.02
C GLY A 179 10.56 -2.17 -6.73
N PRO A 180 10.93 -2.15 -8.00
CA PRO A 180 11.05 -0.91 -8.77
C PRO A 180 9.71 -0.20 -8.90
N LEU A 181 9.74 1.13 -8.89
CA LEU A 181 8.56 1.98 -9.15
C LEU A 181 7.95 1.69 -10.53
N ASN A 182 6.65 1.92 -10.66
CA ASN A 182 5.90 1.70 -11.91
C ASN A 182 5.95 0.25 -12.42
N THR A 183 6.18 -0.71 -11.54
CA THR A 183 6.14 -2.12 -11.85
C THR A 183 5.08 -2.83 -11.01
N ARG A 184 4.62 -3.99 -11.47
CA ARG A 184 3.67 -4.82 -10.72
C ARG A 184 4.19 -5.33 -9.38
N ILE A 185 5.49 -5.17 -9.14
CA ILE A 185 6.15 -5.58 -7.89
C ILE A 185 6.54 -4.39 -7.02
N GLU A 186 6.07 -3.21 -7.32
CA GLU A 186 6.37 -1.98 -6.58
C GLU A 186 6.08 -2.12 -5.08
N ALA A 187 4.90 -2.66 -4.74
CA ALA A 187 4.49 -2.91 -3.36
C ALA A 187 5.03 -4.23 -2.78
N LYS A 188 5.94 -4.91 -3.47
CA LYS A 188 6.53 -6.18 -3.04
C LYS A 188 8.01 -6.02 -2.73
N SER A 189 8.48 -6.76 -1.73
CA SER A 189 9.91 -6.85 -1.46
C SER A 189 10.61 -7.75 -2.47
N ARG A 190 11.85 -7.42 -2.80
CA ARG A 190 12.75 -8.30 -3.55
C ARG A 190 13.38 -9.38 -2.68
N VAL A 191 13.11 -9.34 -1.37
CA VAL A 191 13.61 -10.30 -0.40
C VAL A 191 12.64 -11.47 -0.28
N ASP A 192 13.14 -12.69 -0.41
CA ASP A 192 12.42 -13.91 -0.03
C ASP A 192 12.75 -14.23 1.44
N LEU A 193 11.82 -13.95 2.36
CA LEU A 193 12.02 -14.24 3.78
C LEU A 193 12.01 -15.74 4.11
N THR A 194 11.54 -16.60 3.18
CA THR A 194 11.62 -18.06 3.35
C THR A 194 13.05 -18.57 3.13
N ARG A 195 13.81 -17.85 2.29
CA ARG A 195 15.22 -18.13 1.95
C ARG A 195 16.04 -16.84 1.88
N PRO A 196 16.27 -16.14 3.01
CA PRO A 196 16.87 -14.82 3.01
C PRO A 196 18.34 -14.86 2.57
N ASP A 197 18.67 -14.06 1.56
CA ASP A 197 20.05 -13.87 1.07
C ASP A 197 20.65 -12.58 1.64
N PHE A 198 21.29 -12.69 2.79
CA PHE A 198 21.96 -11.55 3.45
C PHE A 198 23.21 -11.03 2.71
N ARG A 199 23.73 -11.77 1.70
CA ARG A 199 24.82 -11.25 0.87
C ARG A 199 24.29 -10.27 -0.16
N ARG A 200 23.16 -10.62 -0.78
CA ARG A 200 22.45 -9.78 -1.75
C ARG A 200 21.73 -8.62 -1.08
N PHE A 201 21.18 -8.85 0.11
CA PHE A 201 20.34 -7.92 0.87
C PHE A 201 20.92 -7.69 2.28
N PRO A 202 22.08 -7.01 2.41
CA PRO A 202 22.78 -6.90 3.70
C PRO A 202 22.01 -6.11 4.76
N MET A 203 21.24 -5.05 4.37
CA MET A 203 20.46 -4.25 5.32
C MET A 203 19.29 -5.04 5.94
N LEU A 204 18.91 -6.17 5.36
CA LEU A 204 17.90 -7.04 5.96
C LEU A 204 18.29 -7.50 7.38
N ALA A 205 19.57 -7.53 7.70
CA ALA A 205 20.07 -7.86 9.03
C ALA A 205 19.74 -6.80 10.11
N GLU A 206 19.36 -5.60 9.70
CA GLU A 206 19.02 -4.46 10.57
C GLU A 206 17.51 -4.35 10.79
N VAL A 207 16.71 -5.16 10.08
CA VAL A 207 15.26 -5.11 10.12
C VAL A 207 14.72 -5.60 11.45
N GLU A 208 13.73 -4.89 11.96
CA GLU A 208 12.95 -5.22 13.14
C GLU A 208 11.54 -5.62 12.74
N TYR A 209 10.95 -6.63 13.42
CA TYR A 209 9.61 -7.10 13.08
C TYR A 209 8.79 -7.54 14.28
N TRP A 210 7.49 -7.48 14.10
CA TRP A 210 6.48 -8.01 15.00
C TRP A 210 5.92 -9.31 14.45
N GLU A 211 5.45 -10.17 15.34
CA GLU A 211 4.79 -11.41 14.96
C GLU A 211 3.36 -11.44 15.49
N ALA A 212 2.42 -11.85 14.65
CA ALA A 212 1.07 -12.19 15.07
C ALA A 212 0.72 -13.59 14.57
N VAL A 213 0.05 -14.36 15.43
CA VAL A 213 -0.60 -15.61 15.05
C VAL A 213 -2.09 -15.44 15.37
N VAL A 214 -2.93 -15.61 14.36
CA VAL A 214 -4.39 -15.51 14.49
C VAL A 214 -5.03 -16.84 14.19
N GLY A 215 -6.02 -17.18 15.02
CA GLY A 215 -6.85 -18.38 14.90
C GLY A 215 -8.33 -18.03 14.75
N PRO A 216 -9.22 -19.03 14.70
CA PRO A 216 -10.66 -18.81 14.49
C PRO A 216 -11.27 -17.83 15.49
N GLY A 217 -11.98 -16.83 14.96
CA GLY A 217 -12.58 -15.75 15.74
C GLY A 217 -11.66 -14.59 16.08
N ASP A 218 -10.38 -14.65 15.73
CA ASP A 218 -9.46 -13.54 15.93
C ASP A 218 -9.57 -12.54 14.78
N LEU A 219 -9.40 -11.25 15.10
CA LEU A 219 -9.24 -10.17 14.14
C LEU A 219 -7.83 -9.60 14.26
N LEU A 220 -7.22 -9.27 13.13
CA LEU A 220 -5.97 -8.50 13.07
C LEU A 220 -6.23 -7.19 12.33
N PHE A 221 -6.05 -6.08 13.01
CA PHE A 221 -5.96 -4.77 12.37
C PHE A 221 -4.52 -4.55 11.88
N MET A 222 -4.38 -4.25 10.60
CA MET A 222 -3.14 -3.82 9.98
C MET A 222 -3.33 -2.42 9.38
N PRO A 223 -2.56 -1.42 9.82
CA PRO A 223 -2.56 -0.12 9.17
C PRO A 223 -2.06 -0.23 7.72
N ALA A 224 -2.50 0.69 6.85
CA ALA A 224 -1.98 0.81 5.50
C ALA A 224 -0.44 0.92 5.51
N TYR A 225 0.19 0.48 4.43
CA TYR A 225 1.65 0.48 4.22
C TYR A 225 2.48 -0.37 5.20
N TRP A 226 1.87 -1.06 6.17
CA TRP A 226 2.59 -2.03 6.98
C TRP A 226 3.02 -3.21 6.11
N TRP A 227 4.33 -3.43 6.04
CA TRP A 227 4.88 -4.58 5.35
C TRP A 227 4.50 -5.86 6.08
N HIS A 228 4.09 -6.86 5.31
CA HIS A 228 3.71 -8.13 5.91
C HIS A 228 3.99 -9.32 5.00
N GLN A 229 4.30 -10.44 5.64
CA GLN A 229 4.31 -11.77 5.06
C GLN A 229 3.36 -12.64 5.83
N VAL A 230 2.52 -13.40 5.13
CA VAL A 230 1.49 -14.25 5.74
C VAL A 230 1.80 -15.71 5.42
N SER A 231 1.80 -16.56 6.45
CA SER A 231 1.96 -18.01 6.29
C SER A 231 0.76 -18.73 6.91
N SER A 232 0.15 -19.64 6.15
CA SER A 232 -0.93 -20.49 6.64
C SER A 232 -0.33 -21.71 7.33
N GLN A 233 -0.65 -21.90 8.62
CA GLN A 233 -0.13 -23.04 9.39
C GLN A 233 -0.91 -24.33 9.07
N ASP A 234 -2.19 -24.18 8.82
CA ASP A 234 -3.14 -25.23 8.40
C ASP A 234 -4.01 -24.72 7.25
N VAL A 235 -4.96 -25.52 6.78
CA VAL A 235 -5.95 -25.07 5.81
C VAL A 235 -6.78 -23.96 6.48
N SER A 236 -6.91 -22.84 5.81
CA SER A 236 -7.47 -21.66 6.43
C SER A 236 -8.49 -20.94 5.54
N VAL A 237 -9.53 -20.38 6.18
CA VAL A 237 -10.49 -19.47 5.60
C VAL A 237 -10.42 -18.15 6.37
N SER A 238 -10.45 -17.04 5.67
CA SER A 238 -10.43 -15.71 6.26
C SER A 238 -11.16 -14.70 5.38
N VAL A 239 -11.64 -13.64 6.00
CA VAL A 239 -12.27 -12.49 5.34
C VAL A 239 -11.50 -11.26 5.75
N ASN A 240 -11.25 -10.36 4.81
CA ASN A 240 -10.67 -9.08 5.16
C ASN A 240 -11.52 -7.93 4.64
N TYR A 241 -11.47 -6.83 5.37
CA TYR A 241 -12.18 -5.60 5.10
C TYR A 241 -11.15 -4.51 4.85
N TRP A 242 -11.14 -3.99 3.62
CA TRP A 242 -10.22 -2.95 3.20
C TRP A 242 -10.92 -1.61 3.07
N TRP A 243 -10.28 -0.55 3.55
CA TRP A 243 -10.73 0.82 3.33
C TRP A 243 -9.54 1.76 3.17
N ARG A 244 -9.79 2.86 2.45
CA ARG A 244 -8.75 3.87 2.22
C ARG A 244 -8.46 4.63 3.50
N PRO A 245 -7.20 4.83 3.83
CA PRO A 245 -6.78 5.69 4.93
C PRO A 245 -6.99 7.16 4.59
N ASP A 246 -7.04 8.01 5.62
CA ASP A 246 -6.90 9.45 5.43
C ASP A 246 -5.45 9.78 5.05
N ILE A 247 -5.26 10.87 4.30
CA ILE A 247 -3.91 11.26 3.84
C ILE A 247 -2.94 11.46 5.00
N ARG A 248 -3.41 11.98 6.12
CA ARG A 248 -2.60 12.22 7.31
C ARG A 248 -2.05 10.94 7.94
N ASP A 249 -2.75 9.83 7.73
CA ASP A 249 -2.37 8.54 8.29
C ASP A 249 -1.25 7.89 7.48
N VAL A 250 -1.16 8.20 6.18
CA VAL A 250 -0.28 7.49 5.24
C VAL A 250 1.02 8.21 4.90
N LEU A 251 1.37 9.26 5.63
CA LEU A 251 2.61 10.00 5.41
C LEU A 251 3.83 9.15 5.80
N CYS A 252 4.17 8.21 4.94
CA CYS A 252 5.28 7.29 5.13
C CYS A 252 6.12 7.18 3.84
N PRO A 253 7.36 6.67 3.90
CA PRO A 253 8.24 6.56 2.72
C PRO A 253 7.61 5.82 1.54
N ALA A 254 6.80 4.78 1.78
CA ALA A 254 6.10 4.04 0.74
C ALA A 254 5.11 4.93 -0.04
N PHE A 255 4.27 5.69 0.67
CA PHE A 255 3.31 6.61 0.06
C PHE A 255 4.02 7.66 -0.79
N PHE A 256 5.02 8.32 -0.24
CA PHE A 256 5.74 9.37 -0.98
C PHE A 256 6.55 8.84 -2.17
N ARG A 257 6.94 7.57 -2.14
CA ARG A 257 7.58 6.95 -3.28
C ARG A 257 6.61 6.73 -4.44
N GLN A 258 5.33 6.48 -4.16
CA GLN A 258 4.27 6.36 -5.17
C GLN A 258 3.90 7.71 -5.79
N LEU A 259 4.21 8.83 -5.12
CA LEU A 259 4.10 10.17 -5.70
C LEU A 259 5.21 10.41 -6.71
N HIS A 260 4.93 10.13 -7.97
CA HIS A 260 5.91 10.25 -9.06
C HIS A 260 6.13 11.69 -9.49
N LEU A 261 7.34 12.01 -9.91
CA LEU A 261 7.71 13.31 -10.49
C LEU A 261 6.98 13.64 -11.80
N ASN A 262 6.29 12.68 -12.40
CA ASN A 262 5.52 12.85 -13.63
C ASN A 262 4.01 13.01 -13.38
N ILE A 263 3.60 13.24 -12.15
CA ILE A 263 2.21 13.50 -11.82
C ILE A 263 1.77 14.81 -12.52
N ASN A 264 0.75 14.72 -13.38
CA ASN A 264 0.05 15.90 -13.88
C ASN A 264 -1.01 16.36 -12.86
N LEU A 265 -1.60 17.54 -13.04
CA LEU A 265 -2.61 18.06 -12.11
C LEU A 265 -3.87 17.18 -12.05
N GLU A 266 -4.19 16.45 -13.12
CA GLU A 266 -5.34 15.53 -13.16
C GLU A 266 -5.09 14.27 -12.36
N ASP A 267 -3.86 13.71 -12.44
CA ASP A 267 -3.46 12.57 -11.60
C ASP A 267 -3.44 12.94 -10.12
N VAL A 268 -3.03 14.17 -9.82
CA VAL A 268 -3.10 14.72 -8.47
C VAL A 268 -4.54 14.87 -8.00
N HIS A 269 -5.45 15.37 -8.86
CA HIS A 269 -6.87 15.44 -8.53
C HIS A 269 -7.44 14.06 -8.18
N SER A 270 -7.13 13.05 -8.99
CA SER A 270 -7.53 11.66 -8.74
C SER A 270 -6.95 11.12 -7.43
N LEU A 271 -5.71 11.49 -7.09
CA LEU A 271 -5.10 11.14 -5.82
C LEU A 271 -5.82 11.80 -4.65
N PHE A 272 -6.22 13.07 -4.79
CA PHE A 272 -6.97 13.80 -3.77
C PHE A 272 -8.40 13.28 -3.61
N GLU A 273 -9.07 12.89 -4.70
CA GLU A 273 -10.38 12.23 -4.62
C GLU A 273 -10.30 10.84 -3.95
N ALA A 274 -9.16 10.17 -4.07
CA ALA A 274 -8.94 8.86 -3.47
C ALA A 274 -8.73 8.92 -1.94
N PHE A 275 -8.26 10.05 -1.42
CA PHE A 275 -8.03 10.26 0.01
C PHE A 275 -9.01 11.30 0.55
N ASP A 276 -9.54 11.06 1.74
CA ASP A 276 -10.39 12.02 2.45
C ASP A 276 -9.51 13.09 3.10
N PHE A 277 -9.40 14.23 2.42
CA PHE A 277 -8.64 15.38 2.90
C PHE A 277 -9.53 16.28 3.73
N ASP A 278 -9.77 15.98 4.99
CA ASP A 278 -10.48 16.87 5.90
C ASP A 278 -9.85 18.29 5.90
N GLY A 279 -10.52 19.23 5.27
CA GLY A 279 -10.16 20.65 5.25
C GLY A 279 -9.14 21.06 4.18
N LEU A 280 -8.80 20.20 3.21
CA LEU A 280 -8.06 20.60 2.02
C LEU A 280 -9.06 20.73 0.86
N SER A 281 -9.24 21.93 0.30
CA SER A 281 -10.18 22.11 -0.79
C SER A 281 -9.65 21.48 -2.09
N ALA A 282 -10.50 20.68 -2.73
CA ALA A 282 -10.23 20.07 -4.03
C ALA A 282 -10.11 21.11 -5.18
N GLU A 283 -10.42 22.37 -4.91
CA GLU A 283 -10.55 23.42 -5.95
C GLU A 283 -9.22 23.98 -6.45
N SER A 284 -8.11 23.69 -5.79
CA SER A 284 -6.78 24.14 -6.22
C SER A 284 -5.73 23.06 -6.00
N GLY A 285 -5.50 22.24 -7.02
CA GLY A 285 -4.53 21.14 -6.96
C GLY A 285 -3.13 21.57 -6.45
N THR A 286 -2.68 22.75 -6.82
CA THR A 286 -1.39 23.30 -6.38
C THR A 286 -1.37 23.67 -4.90
N ALA A 287 -2.45 24.30 -4.38
CA ALA A 287 -2.55 24.66 -2.96
C ALA A 287 -2.55 23.40 -2.08
N SER A 288 -3.29 22.40 -2.49
CA SER A 288 -3.38 21.12 -1.79
C SER A 288 -2.04 20.37 -1.77
N LEU A 289 -1.29 20.39 -2.89
CA LEU A 289 0.06 19.82 -2.94
C LEU A 289 1.06 20.58 -2.08
N LEU A 290 0.98 21.90 -2.03
CA LEU A 290 1.81 22.70 -1.13
C LEU A 290 1.49 22.38 0.34
N ALA A 291 0.20 22.22 0.68
CA ALA A 291 -0.20 21.78 2.00
C ALA A 291 0.32 20.36 2.33
N LEU A 292 0.34 19.46 1.35
CA LEU A 292 0.94 18.13 1.49
C LEU A 292 2.46 18.20 1.71
N ALA A 293 3.16 19.09 1.00
CA ALA A 293 4.59 19.30 1.23
C ALA A 293 4.89 19.84 2.64
N ASP A 294 4.07 20.81 3.13
CA ASP A 294 4.18 21.32 4.49
C ASP A 294 3.93 20.23 5.53
N LEU A 295 2.92 19.39 5.28
CA LEU A 295 2.55 18.30 6.18
C LEU A 295 3.66 17.23 6.23
N ALA A 296 4.26 16.89 5.08
CA ALA A 296 5.41 15.99 5.03
C ALA A 296 6.59 16.55 5.83
N LEU A 297 6.89 17.84 5.67
CA LEU A 297 7.95 18.51 6.44
C LEU A 297 7.66 18.51 7.94
N ALA A 298 6.42 18.81 8.35
CA ALA A 298 5.99 18.83 9.76
C ALA A 298 6.08 17.44 10.41
N ASN A 299 5.96 16.37 9.62
CA ASN A 299 6.11 14.98 10.08
C ASN A 299 7.57 14.47 10.01
N GLY A 300 8.54 15.34 9.77
CA GLY A 300 9.95 14.94 9.73
C GLY A 300 10.39 14.23 8.46
N GLU A 301 9.62 14.39 7.35
CA GLU A 301 9.88 13.77 6.05
C GLU A 301 10.31 14.81 4.97
N PRO A 302 11.46 15.51 5.17
CA PRO A 302 11.87 16.58 4.27
C PRO A 302 12.17 16.10 2.85
N SER A 303 12.65 14.88 2.69
CA SER A 303 12.89 14.27 1.37
C SER A 303 11.60 14.05 0.59
N ALA A 304 10.53 13.72 1.28
CA ALA A 304 9.21 13.57 0.72
C ALA A 304 8.62 14.93 0.32
N ALA A 305 8.75 15.94 1.20
CA ALA A 305 8.34 17.30 0.90
C ALA A 305 8.99 17.84 -0.39
N VAL A 306 10.29 17.60 -0.58
CA VAL A 306 11.02 17.97 -1.80
C VAL A 306 10.50 17.22 -3.04
N ARG A 307 10.14 15.95 -2.94
CA ARG A 307 9.53 15.21 -4.06
C ARG A 307 8.17 15.78 -4.46
N VAL A 308 7.33 16.10 -3.49
CA VAL A 308 6.05 16.78 -3.75
C VAL A 308 6.27 18.11 -4.46
N CYS A 309 7.24 18.92 -4.01
CA CYS A 309 7.60 20.16 -4.68
C CYS A 309 8.09 19.94 -6.13
N GLY A 310 8.82 18.85 -6.38
CA GLY A 310 9.21 18.46 -7.74
C GLY A 310 8.00 18.17 -8.63
N GLY A 311 6.99 17.47 -8.12
CA GLY A 311 5.73 17.21 -8.81
C GLY A 311 4.97 18.50 -9.14
N ILE A 312 4.89 19.44 -8.20
CA ILE A 312 4.28 20.77 -8.41
C ILE A 312 5.03 21.52 -9.53
N ALA A 313 6.35 21.50 -9.49
CA ALA A 313 7.16 22.15 -10.51
C ALA A 313 6.92 21.56 -11.91
N VAL A 314 6.82 20.24 -12.04
CA VAL A 314 6.48 19.57 -13.30
C VAL A 314 5.10 20.00 -13.80
N ALA A 315 4.10 19.99 -12.92
CA ALA A 315 2.73 20.40 -13.27
C ALA A 315 2.70 21.85 -13.76
N ALA A 316 3.38 22.76 -13.06
CA ALA A 316 3.47 24.17 -13.44
C ALA A 316 4.18 24.38 -14.80
N LEU A 317 5.25 23.62 -15.06
CA LEU A 317 5.94 23.65 -16.35
C LEU A 317 5.04 23.16 -17.48
N ARG A 318 4.30 22.07 -17.28
CA ARG A 318 3.35 21.53 -18.27
C ARG A 318 2.19 22.47 -18.54
N ASP A 319 1.62 23.08 -17.49
CA ASP A 319 0.55 24.07 -17.65
C ASP A 319 1.04 25.28 -18.46
N ARG A 320 2.23 25.75 -18.13
CA ARG A 320 2.84 26.85 -18.89
C ARG A 320 3.13 26.47 -20.33
N GLY A 321 3.59 25.25 -20.58
CA GLY A 321 3.76 24.70 -21.94
C GLY A 321 2.44 24.71 -22.72
N ARG A 322 1.35 24.24 -22.11
CA ARG A 322 0.01 24.28 -22.73
C ARG A 322 -0.43 25.69 -23.09
N GLN A 323 -0.23 26.66 -22.20
CA GLN A 323 -0.55 28.08 -22.45
C GLN A 323 0.22 28.66 -23.63
N LEU A 324 1.40 28.14 -23.92
CA LEU A 324 2.28 28.53 -25.01
C LEU A 324 2.21 27.61 -26.23
N GLU A 325 1.21 26.72 -26.27
CA GLU A 325 0.96 25.75 -27.36
C GLU A 325 2.15 24.79 -27.61
N LEU A 326 2.98 24.56 -26.60
CA LEU A 326 4.06 23.57 -26.69
C LEU A 326 3.49 22.14 -26.46
N PRO A 327 4.09 21.09 -27.07
CA PRO A 327 3.69 19.71 -26.81
C PRO A 327 3.76 19.36 -25.33
N SER A 328 2.62 19.03 -24.71
CA SER A 328 2.54 18.80 -23.26
C SER A 328 2.95 17.38 -22.83
N ASP A 329 3.02 16.44 -23.77
CA ASP A 329 3.41 15.05 -23.62
C ASP A 329 4.92 14.79 -23.72
N GLN A 330 5.68 15.82 -24.14
CA GLN A 330 7.14 15.70 -24.25
C GLN A 330 7.80 15.51 -22.88
N PRO A 331 9.01 14.90 -22.83
CA PRO A 331 9.79 14.78 -21.61
C PRO A 331 9.98 16.14 -20.92
N VAL A 332 9.85 16.17 -19.59
CA VAL A 332 9.96 17.42 -18.78
C VAL A 332 11.25 18.20 -19.08
N ARG A 333 12.34 17.48 -19.35
CA ARG A 333 13.63 18.10 -19.71
C ARG A 333 13.54 18.90 -21.03
N GLU A 334 12.87 18.36 -22.03
CA GLU A 334 12.67 18.99 -23.33
C GLU A 334 11.74 20.19 -23.20
N LEU A 335 10.68 20.06 -22.43
CA LEU A 335 9.76 21.14 -22.11
C LEU A 335 10.49 22.30 -21.40
N LEU A 336 11.33 21.99 -20.43
CA LEU A 336 12.14 22.98 -19.73
C LEU A 336 13.09 23.73 -20.67
N HIS A 337 13.71 23.03 -21.62
CA HIS A 337 14.53 23.64 -22.65
C HIS A 337 13.74 24.55 -23.60
N ALA A 338 12.55 24.10 -24.03
CA ALA A 338 11.67 24.89 -24.89
C ALA A 338 11.22 26.19 -24.21
N LEU A 339 10.77 26.10 -22.94
CA LEU A 339 10.39 27.27 -22.14
C LEU A 339 11.57 28.22 -21.90
N ALA A 340 12.76 27.69 -21.63
CA ALA A 340 13.95 28.49 -21.45
C ALA A 340 14.36 29.21 -22.75
N ALA A 341 14.18 28.59 -23.91
CA ALA A 341 14.41 29.21 -25.22
C ALA A 341 13.45 30.38 -25.50
N LEU A 342 12.25 30.33 -24.92
CA LEU A 342 11.25 31.40 -24.94
C LEU A 342 11.49 32.49 -23.88
N ALA A 343 12.57 32.37 -23.10
CA ALA A 343 12.89 33.23 -21.95
C ALA A 343 11.75 33.25 -20.90
N ASP A 344 11.02 32.12 -20.75
CA ASP A 344 9.93 32.05 -19.79
C ASP A 344 10.48 32.04 -18.35
N PRO A 345 9.95 32.90 -17.46
CA PRO A 345 10.46 33.04 -16.10
C PRO A 345 10.44 31.74 -15.29
N ILE A 346 9.48 30.83 -15.52
CA ILE A 346 9.35 29.57 -14.79
C ILE A 346 10.50 28.61 -15.08
N ALA A 347 11.10 28.69 -16.27
CA ALA A 347 12.22 27.88 -16.72
C ALA A 347 13.59 28.55 -16.52
N ALA A 348 13.62 29.76 -16.01
CA ALA A 348 14.88 30.49 -15.74
C ALA A 348 15.80 29.72 -14.78
N ASP A 349 17.11 29.84 -14.93
CA ASP A 349 18.11 29.11 -14.16
C ASP A 349 17.98 29.28 -12.64
N ARG A 350 17.45 30.40 -12.19
CA ARG A 350 17.23 30.73 -10.78
C ARG A 350 15.76 30.62 -10.36
N SER A 351 14.88 30.05 -11.20
CA SER A 351 13.49 29.91 -10.79
C SER A 351 13.35 28.88 -9.67
N PRO A 352 12.48 29.12 -8.68
CA PRO A 352 12.20 28.15 -7.62
C PRO A 352 11.64 26.83 -8.16
N ALA A 353 10.85 26.85 -9.23
CA ALA A 353 10.32 25.64 -9.88
C ALA A 353 11.46 24.77 -10.42
N ARG A 354 12.44 25.37 -11.09
CA ARG A 354 13.63 24.66 -11.60
C ARG A 354 14.50 24.13 -10.47
N ALA A 355 14.68 24.90 -9.39
CA ALA A 355 15.40 24.46 -8.21
C ALA A 355 14.74 23.24 -7.54
N CYS A 356 13.42 23.28 -7.34
CA CYS A 356 12.65 22.16 -6.80
C CYS A 356 12.76 20.91 -7.69
N LEU A 357 12.58 21.05 -9.01
CA LEU A 357 12.68 19.95 -9.95
C LEU A 357 14.08 19.33 -9.93
N THR A 358 15.14 20.16 -10.01
CA THR A 358 16.51 19.70 -9.99
C THR A 358 16.83 18.93 -8.70
N ARG A 359 16.39 19.48 -7.57
CA ARG A 359 16.63 18.85 -6.26
C ARG A 359 15.85 17.55 -6.10
N ALA A 360 14.59 17.52 -6.51
CA ALA A 360 13.76 16.32 -6.47
C ALA A 360 14.35 15.18 -7.32
N LEU A 361 14.82 15.50 -8.53
CA LEU A 361 15.47 14.53 -9.42
C LEU A 361 16.82 14.03 -8.87
N ALA A 362 17.55 14.87 -8.14
CA ALA A 362 18.82 14.50 -7.51
C ALA A 362 18.65 13.70 -6.21
N THR A 363 17.46 13.71 -5.62
CA THR A 363 17.20 13.03 -4.34
C THR A 363 17.01 11.53 -4.57
N ARG A 364 17.95 10.75 -4.03
CA ARG A 364 17.88 9.27 -4.08
C ARG A 364 16.97 8.75 -2.96
N PRO A 365 16.34 7.58 -3.14
CA PRO A 365 15.66 6.89 -2.05
C PRO A 365 16.62 6.71 -0.85
N GLY A 366 16.13 7.01 0.38
CA GLY A 366 16.93 6.94 1.59
C GLY A 366 17.92 8.10 1.82
N GLN A 367 18.01 9.05 0.90
CA GLN A 367 18.85 10.23 1.09
C GLN A 367 18.14 11.22 2.02
N SER A 368 18.79 11.57 3.12
CA SER A 368 18.34 12.65 4.01
C SER A 368 18.55 14.02 3.38
N ILE A 369 17.53 14.86 3.45
CA ILE A 369 17.58 16.29 3.08
C ILE A 369 17.41 17.10 4.37
N PRO A 370 18.17 18.20 4.60
CA PRO A 370 17.92 19.08 5.73
C PRO A 370 16.50 19.68 5.67
N ALA A 371 15.81 19.71 6.80
CA ALA A 371 14.47 20.28 6.89
C ALA A 371 14.43 21.78 6.48
N THR A 372 15.49 22.51 6.77
CA THR A 372 15.66 23.91 6.36
C THR A 372 15.71 24.07 4.84
N GLU A 373 16.45 23.20 4.13
CA GLU A 373 16.49 23.20 2.66
C GLU A 373 15.12 22.90 2.06
N ALA A 374 14.40 21.91 2.60
CA ALA A 374 13.04 21.58 2.16
C ALA A 374 12.07 22.75 2.37
N ALA A 375 12.14 23.42 3.52
CA ALA A 375 11.32 24.60 3.83
C ALA A 375 11.58 25.76 2.87
N GLU A 376 12.84 26.02 2.52
CA GLU A 376 13.22 27.06 1.56
C GLU A 376 12.67 26.76 0.15
N LEU A 377 12.74 25.50 -0.28
CA LEU A 377 12.18 25.08 -1.59
C LEU A 377 10.66 25.25 -1.62
N ILE A 378 9.94 24.84 -0.57
CA ILE A 378 8.49 25.02 -0.45
C ILE A 378 8.13 26.51 -0.52
N ALA A 379 8.80 27.33 0.28
CA ALA A 379 8.55 28.77 0.32
C ALA A 379 8.80 29.44 -1.05
N GLY A 380 9.92 29.09 -1.70
CA GLY A 380 10.24 29.60 -3.03
C GLY A 380 9.21 29.17 -4.07
N LEU A 381 8.78 27.91 -4.05
CA LEU A 381 7.78 27.41 -5.01
C LEU A 381 6.41 28.08 -4.78
N ARG A 382 6.00 28.27 -3.54
CA ARG A 382 4.76 28.99 -3.17
C ARG A 382 4.73 30.43 -3.68
N ALA A 383 5.90 31.06 -3.77
CA ALA A 383 6.01 32.44 -4.27
C ALA A 383 5.91 32.55 -5.80
N CYS A 384 6.21 31.48 -6.55
CA CYS A 384 6.28 31.55 -8.02
C CYS A 384 5.18 30.78 -8.75
N VAL A 385 4.48 29.88 -8.08
CA VAL A 385 3.37 29.12 -8.68
C VAL A 385 2.06 29.81 -8.30
N PRO A 386 1.22 30.25 -9.27
CA PRO A 386 -0.05 30.88 -8.96
C PRO A 386 -0.95 29.89 -8.23
N VAL A 387 -1.28 30.20 -7.00
CA VAL A 387 -2.38 29.52 -6.28
C VAL A 387 -3.62 30.27 -6.69
N SER A 388 -4.53 29.63 -7.43
CA SER A 388 -5.83 30.21 -7.73
C SER A 388 -6.47 30.60 -6.38
N SER A 389 -6.72 31.88 -6.19
CA SER A 389 -7.48 32.32 -5.02
C SER A 389 -8.88 31.71 -5.10
N PRO A 390 -9.47 31.31 -3.97
CA PRO A 390 -10.78 30.70 -3.90
C PRO A 390 -11.88 31.58 -4.49
#